data_0a4a9fc6ca046060583ccf2140e66fc5
#
_entry.id   0a4a9fc6ca046060583ccf2140e66fc5
#
_cell.length_a   1.000
_cell.length_b   1.000
_cell.length_c   1.000
_cell.angle_alpha   90.00
_cell.angle_beta   90.00
_cell.angle_gamma   90.00
#
_symmetry.space_group_name_H-M   'P 1'
#
loop_
_entity.id
_entity.type
_entity.pdbx_description
1 polymer ?
#
loop_
_entity_poly.entity_id
_entity_poly.type
_entity_poly.pdbx_seq_one_letter_code
_entity_poly.pdbx_strand_id
1 'polypeptide(L)'
;MIELFSLTKRYGEETAVNRLSFRIQDGEFFGLLGPNGSGKTTTIRMLSTVLLPTAGEIRIDGMKLTRGAAGLRRKLSVITQEYSMRLDMNMDEVMEYQGRLYRMKKQEIREKTESLPAYAGLLGHRRKRVRDLSGGMKRRLMICRGLMVDPEVLLLDEPTAGMDAISRRQTWDLLRQLKENKISILLTTHYMEEAEQLCDRVAFIRNGSLERMGVPSELIADLGRYAVDDFDGERIVSRYFHMRKDALAFLTRCKDGAALRNTNLEDVFIHGYCHGFMGEMDGIQT
;
A
#
# COMPACT_ATOMS: atom_id res chain seq x y z
N MET A 1 -17.18 -0.16 3.60
CA MET A 1 -16.67 -1.40 2.94
C MET A 1 -16.50 -1.18 1.44
N ILE A 2 -15.39 -1.62 0.85
CA ILE A 2 -15.12 -1.53 -0.60
C ILE A 2 -15.08 -2.93 -1.20
N GLU A 3 -15.73 -3.13 -2.34
CA GLU A 3 -15.79 -4.41 -3.02
C GLU A 3 -15.48 -4.24 -4.51
N LEU A 4 -14.61 -5.10 -5.03
CA LEU A 4 -14.30 -5.21 -6.44
C LEU A 4 -14.88 -6.53 -6.96
N PHE A 5 -15.65 -6.47 -8.04
CA PHE A 5 -16.27 -7.64 -8.66
C PHE A 5 -15.74 -7.81 -10.08
N SER A 6 -14.90 -8.80 -10.30
CA SER A 6 -14.32 -9.16 -11.60
C SER A 6 -13.80 -7.96 -12.38
N LEU A 7 -13.17 -7.02 -11.65
CA LEU A 7 -12.74 -5.75 -12.20
C LEU A 7 -11.71 -5.96 -13.30
N THR A 8 -11.98 -5.44 -14.48
CA THR A 8 -11.13 -5.63 -15.66
C THR A 8 -10.85 -4.31 -16.34
N LYS A 9 -9.59 -4.10 -16.73
CA LYS A 9 -9.18 -2.97 -17.56
C LYS A 9 -8.31 -3.41 -18.70
N ARG A 10 -8.73 -3.06 -19.92
CA ARG A 10 -7.98 -3.27 -21.16
C ARG A 10 -7.60 -1.95 -21.80
N TYR A 11 -6.42 -1.90 -22.39
CA TYR A 11 -5.91 -0.83 -23.25
C TYR A 11 -5.58 -1.45 -24.62
N GLY A 12 -6.50 -1.34 -25.59
CA GLY A 12 -6.39 -2.09 -26.82
C GLY A 12 -6.37 -3.60 -26.55
N GLU A 13 -5.30 -4.26 -26.95
CA GLU A 13 -5.10 -5.71 -26.73
C GLU A 13 -4.52 -6.04 -25.35
N GLU A 14 -3.88 -5.08 -24.69
CA GLU A 14 -3.25 -5.28 -23.39
C GLU A 14 -4.29 -5.27 -22.25
N THR A 15 -4.25 -6.30 -21.40
CA THR A 15 -5.09 -6.39 -20.20
C THR A 15 -4.26 -6.01 -18.97
N ALA A 16 -4.43 -4.78 -18.50
CA ALA A 16 -3.69 -4.26 -17.34
C ALA A 16 -4.27 -4.72 -15.99
N VAL A 17 -5.59 -5.01 -15.93
CA VAL A 17 -6.26 -5.61 -14.76
C VAL A 17 -7.23 -6.66 -15.29
N ASN A 18 -7.16 -7.88 -14.76
CA ASN A 18 -7.88 -9.02 -15.25
C ASN A 18 -8.72 -9.68 -14.15
N ARG A 19 -10.06 -9.46 -14.18
CA ARG A 19 -11.06 -10.05 -13.28
C ARG A 19 -10.72 -9.95 -11.79
N LEU A 20 -10.10 -8.84 -11.37
CA LEU A 20 -9.68 -8.63 -9.99
C LEU A 20 -10.90 -8.56 -9.08
N SER A 21 -10.95 -9.43 -8.07
CA SER A 21 -12.04 -9.49 -7.10
C SER A 21 -11.48 -9.61 -5.69
N PHE A 22 -11.79 -8.65 -4.85
CA PHE A 22 -11.50 -8.67 -3.41
C PHE A 22 -12.38 -7.67 -2.67
N ARG A 23 -12.33 -7.75 -1.34
CA ARG A 23 -13.11 -6.89 -0.45
C ARG A 23 -12.19 -6.29 0.61
N ILE A 24 -12.39 -5.01 0.90
CA ILE A 24 -11.72 -4.26 1.99
C ILE A 24 -12.78 -3.93 3.02
N GLN A 25 -12.54 -4.31 4.28
CA GLN A 25 -13.46 -4.05 5.39
C GLN A 25 -13.36 -2.59 5.85
N ASP A 26 -14.36 -2.13 6.62
CA ASP A 26 -14.30 -0.80 7.21
C ASP A 26 -13.18 -0.73 8.27
N GLY A 27 -12.37 0.33 8.18
CA GLY A 27 -11.21 0.53 9.05
C GLY A 27 -10.03 -0.40 8.76
N GLU A 28 -10.09 -1.23 7.71
CA GLU A 28 -9.01 -2.13 7.33
C GLU A 28 -7.87 -1.37 6.63
N PHE A 29 -6.64 -1.72 6.98
CA PHE A 29 -5.45 -1.32 6.22
C PHE A 29 -5.08 -2.46 5.25
N PHE A 30 -5.44 -2.32 3.99
CA PHE A 30 -5.28 -3.34 2.97
C PHE A 30 -4.15 -3.00 2.00
N GLY A 31 -3.25 -3.96 1.77
CA GLY A 31 -2.11 -3.83 0.85
C GLY A 31 -2.37 -4.51 -0.50
N LEU A 32 -2.19 -3.79 -1.60
CA LEU A 32 -2.18 -4.36 -2.95
C LEU A 32 -0.74 -4.38 -3.47
N LEU A 33 -0.12 -5.57 -3.49
CA LEU A 33 1.30 -5.79 -3.67
C LEU A 33 1.60 -6.40 -5.04
N GLY A 34 2.75 -6.07 -5.59
CA GLY A 34 3.22 -6.67 -6.85
C GLY A 34 4.29 -5.84 -7.53
N PRO A 35 4.93 -6.37 -8.58
CA PRO A 35 5.96 -5.65 -9.31
C PRO A 35 5.39 -4.47 -10.10
N ASN A 36 6.26 -3.65 -10.66
CA ASN A 36 5.87 -2.58 -11.56
C ASN A 36 5.16 -3.18 -12.79
N GLY A 37 4.09 -2.52 -13.25
CA GLY A 37 3.27 -3.02 -14.35
C GLY A 37 2.23 -4.09 -13.97
N SER A 38 2.15 -4.53 -12.72
CA SER A 38 1.18 -5.56 -12.29
C SER A 38 -0.28 -5.11 -12.25
N GLY A 39 -0.58 -3.81 -12.47
CA GLY A 39 -1.95 -3.27 -12.46
C GLY A 39 -2.35 -2.46 -11.22
N LYS A 40 -1.45 -2.26 -10.23
CA LYS A 40 -1.73 -1.54 -8.97
C LYS A 40 -2.27 -0.13 -9.20
N THR A 41 -1.50 0.73 -9.88
CA THR A 41 -1.90 2.11 -10.19
C THR A 41 -3.16 2.17 -11.04
N THR A 42 -3.34 1.22 -11.98
CA THR A 42 -4.57 1.13 -12.78
C THR A 42 -5.78 0.84 -11.89
N THR A 43 -5.63 -0.03 -10.89
CA THR A 43 -6.69 -0.32 -9.90
C THR A 43 -7.02 0.92 -9.07
N ILE A 44 -6.03 1.65 -8.56
CA ILE A 44 -6.24 2.94 -7.85
C ILE A 44 -6.96 3.95 -8.75
N ARG A 45 -6.58 4.08 -10.01
CA ARG A 45 -7.24 4.99 -10.96
C ARG A 45 -8.70 4.62 -11.25
N MET A 46 -9.04 3.33 -11.21
CA MET A 46 -10.44 2.90 -11.34
C MET A 46 -11.23 3.18 -10.04
N LEU A 47 -10.65 2.91 -8.87
CA LEU A 47 -11.25 3.24 -7.57
C LEU A 47 -11.47 4.74 -7.39
N SER A 48 -10.57 5.56 -7.91
CA SER A 48 -10.72 7.03 -7.88
C SER A 48 -11.66 7.59 -8.96
N THR A 49 -12.26 6.73 -9.78
CA THR A 49 -13.13 7.08 -10.93
C THR A 49 -12.44 7.91 -12.04
N VAL A 50 -11.12 8.10 -11.96
CA VAL A 50 -10.33 8.75 -13.03
C VAL A 50 -10.36 7.88 -14.29
N LEU A 51 -10.32 6.56 -14.10
CA LEU A 51 -10.38 5.57 -15.16
C LEU A 51 -11.65 4.73 -15.00
N LEU A 52 -12.35 4.45 -16.12
CA LEU A 52 -13.48 3.53 -16.08
C LEU A 52 -13.02 2.10 -16.34
N PRO A 53 -13.54 1.10 -15.61
CA PRO A 53 -13.31 -0.29 -15.92
C PRO A 53 -13.86 -0.66 -17.30
N THR A 54 -13.24 -1.62 -17.97
CA THR A 54 -13.76 -2.21 -19.22
C THR A 54 -14.87 -3.21 -18.93
N ALA A 55 -14.75 -3.94 -17.80
CA ALA A 55 -15.77 -4.86 -17.29
C ALA A 55 -15.67 -4.96 -15.77
N GLY A 56 -16.69 -5.56 -15.16
CA GLY A 56 -16.81 -5.64 -13.71
C GLY A 56 -17.30 -4.35 -13.08
N GLU A 57 -17.33 -4.30 -11.75
CA GLU A 57 -17.78 -3.13 -11.03
C GLU A 57 -17.08 -2.97 -9.67
N ILE A 58 -17.16 -1.77 -9.14
CA ILE A 58 -16.71 -1.40 -7.80
C ILE A 58 -17.92 -0.96 -7.00
N ARG A 59 -18.03 -1.42 -5.77
CA ARG A 59 -19.04 -0.95 -4.82
C ARG A 59 -18.39 -0.37 -3.58
N ILE A 60 -19.01 0.67 -3.04
CA ILE A 60 -18.69 1.25 -1.74
C ILE A 60 -19.98 1.23 -0.93
N ASP A 61 -19.98 0.57 0.22
CA ASP A 61 -21.15 0.36 1.07
C ASP A 61 -22.34 -0.22 0.29
N GLY A 62 -22.07 -1.20 -0.57
CA GLY A 62 -23.05 -1.86 -1.43
C GLY A 62 -23.49 -1.05 -2.65
N MET A 63 -23.17 0.24 -2.72
CA MET A 63 -23.56 1.12 -3.83
C MET A 63 -22.50 1.14 -4.92
N LYS A 64 -22.92 1.03 -6.19
CA LYS A 64 -22.02 1.06 -7.33
C LYS A 64 -21.30 2.40 -7.48
N LEU A 65 -19.98 2.36 -7.54
CA LEU A 65 -19.16 3.54 -7.77
C LEU A 65 -19.16 3.91 -9.25
N THR A 66 -19.61 5.11 -9.55
CA THR A 66 -19.63 5.68 -10.91
C THR A 66 -19.10 7.11 -10.90
N ARG A 67 -18.79 7.67 -12.07
CA ARG A 67 -18.41 9.10 -12.19
C ARG A 67 -19.50 10.05 -11.68
N GLY A 68 -20.77 9.67 -11.80
CA GLY A 68 -21.92 10.44 -11.30
C GLY A 68 -22.14 10.35 -9.79
N ALA A 69 -21.55 9.39 -9.11
CA ALA A 69 -21.74 9.13 -7.69
C ALA A 69 -20.94 10.13 -6.81
N ALA A 70 -21.29 11.41 -6.87
CA ALA A 70 -20.57 12.48 -6.18
C ALA A 70 -20.49 12.27 -4.66
N GLY A 71 -21.54 11.72 -4.04
CA GLY A 71 -21.56 11.37 -2.61
C GLY A 71 -20.51 10.33 -2.25
N LEU A 72 -20.41 9.25 -3.04
CA LEU A 72 -19.39 8.20 -2.80
C LEU A 72 -17.98 8.71 -3.04
N ARG A 73 -17.77 9.55 -4.07
CA ARG A 73 -16.46 10.12 -4.34
C ARG A 73 -15.95 11.04 -3.23
N ARG A 74 -16.83 11.70 -2.50
CA ARG A 74 -16.46 12.53 -1.34
C ARG A 74 -15.93 11.71 -0.17
N LYS A 75 -16.31 10.44 -0.08
CA LYS A 75 -15.80 9.50 0.92
C LYS A 75 -14.35 9.06 0.64
N LEU A 76 -13.88 9.27 -0.59
CA LEU A 76 -12.56 8.82 -1.06
C LEU A 76 -11.56 9.98 -1.09
N SER A 77 -10.37 9.75 -0.57
CA SER A 77 -9.22 10.60 -0.84
C SER A 77 -8.11 9.78 -1.50
N VAL A 78 -7.45 10.38 -2.48
CA VAL A 78 -6.40 9.70 -3.27
C VAL A 78 -5.10 10.45 -3.15
N ILE A 79 -4.07 9.75 -2.73
CA ILE A 79 -2.69 10.23 -2.70
C ILE A 79 -1.92 9.50 -3.79
N THR A 80 -1.69 10.19 -4.90
CA THR A 80 -0.96 9.67 -6.06
C THR A 80 0.54 9.63 -5.81
N GLN A 81 1.27 8.84 -6.59
CA GLN A 81 2.73 8.78 -6.53
C GLN A 81 3.37 10.15 -6.83
N GLU A 82 2.83 10.88 -7.81
CA GLU A 82 3.31 12.21 -8.17
C GLU A 82 2.80 13.31 -7.23
N TYR A 83 3.60 14.35 -7.05
CA TYR A 83 3.22 15.50 -6.23
C TYR A 83 2.25 16.41 -7.00
N SER A 84 0.98 16.38 -6.60
CA SER A 84 -0.10 17.18 -7.21
C SER A 84 -0.38 18.47 -6.43
N MET A 85 0.68 19.19 -6.01
CA MET A 85 0.58 20.44 -5.26
C MET A 85 1.31 21.58 -6.00
N ARG A 86 0.82 22.79 -5.81
CA ARG A 86 1.50 23.98 -6.32
C ARG A 86 2.77 24.24 -5.51
N LEU A 87 3.90 24.33 -6.21
CA LEU A 87 5.22 24.44 -5.59
C LEU A 87 5.49 25.84 -4.99
N ASP A 88 4.78 26.87 -5.44
CA ASP A 88 4.87 28.24 -4.99
C ASP A 88 4.08 28.56 -3.72
N MET A 89 3.13 27.71 -3.35
CA MET A 89 2.35 27.82 -2.12
C MET A 89 3.13 27.36 -0.89
N ASN A 90 2.84 27.96 0.27
CA ASN A 90 3.23 27.40 1.56
C ASN A 90 2.20 26.35 2.03
N MET A 91 2.47 25.71 3.16
CA MET A 91 1.66 24.63 3.69
C MET A 91 0.23 25.06 4.02
N ASP A 92 0.08 26.20 4.69
CA ASP A 92 -1.22 26.77 5.07
C ASP A 92 -2.06 27.11 3.85
N GLU A 93 -1.43 27.69 2.82
CA GLU A 93 -2.09 28.01 1.54
C GLU A 93 -2.57 26.74 0.80
N VAL A 94 -1.78 25.65 0.83
CA VAL A 94 -2.20 24.35 0.25
C VAL A 94 -3.43 23.81 0.95
N MET A 95 -3.44 23.84 2.30
CA MET A 95 -4.57 23.34 3.09
C MET A 95 -5.81 24.22 2.90
N GLU A 96 -5.65 25.54 2.93
CA GLU A 96 -6.74 26.49 2.69
C GLU A 96 -7.32 26.35 1.28
N TYR A 97 -6.47 26.20 0.27
CA TYR A 97 -6.90 25.95 -1.12
C TYR A 97 -7.75 24.68 -1.21
N GLN A 98 -7.31 23.59 -0.59
CA GLN A 98 -8.05 22.32 -0.56
C GLN A 98 -9.41 22.50 0.11
N GLY A 99 -9.47 23.10 1.28
CA GLY A 99 -10.72 23.33 2.00
C GLY A 99 -11.71 24.17 1.20
N ARG A 100 -11.23 25.25 0.55
CA ARG A 100 -12.06 26.08 -0.33
C ARG A 100 -12.60 25.32 -1.55
N LEU A 101 -11.76 24.46 -2.17
CA LEU A 101 -12.16 23.63 -3.30
C LEU A 101 -13.34 22.70 -2.94
N TYR A 102 -13.36 22.18 -1.71
CA TYR A 102 -14.45 21.35 -1.19
C TYR A 102 -15.56 22.12 -0.50
N ARG A 103 -15.54 23.47 -0.56
CA ARG A 103 -16.55 24.37 0.03
C ARG A 103 -16.73 24.17 1.54
N MET A 104 -15.63 23.88 2.24
CA MET A 104 -15.62 23.77 3.70
C MET A 104 -15.85 25.16 4.36
N LYS A 105 -16.36 25.14 5.59
CA LYS A 105 -16.51 26.35 6.38
C LYS A 105 -15.14 26.91 6.78
N LYS A 106 -15.02 28.25 6.83
CA LYS A 106 -13.75 28.91 7.14
C LYS A 106 -13.14 28.48 8.49
N GLN A 107 -13.99 28.27 9.49
CA GLN A 107 -13.56 27.81 10.81
C GLN A 107 -12.98 26.40 10.75
N GLU A 108 -13.64 25.47 10.06
CA GLU A 108 -13.21 24.09 9.87
C GLU A 108 -11.87 24.02 9.11
N ILE A 109 -11.72 24.85 8.06
CA ILE A 109 -10.44 24.97 7.33
C ILE A 109 -9.33 25.38 8.29
N ARG A 110 -9.58 26.38 9.13
CA ARG A 110 -8.58 26.87 10.09
C ARG A 110 -8.18 25.80 11.09
N GLU A 111 -9.14 25.12 11.72
CA GLU A 111 -8.91 24.06 12.70
C GLU A 111 -8.06 22.92 12.09
N LYS A 112 -8.41 22.47 10.89
CA LYS A 112 -7.67 21.40 10.20
C LYS A 112 -6.30 21.86 9.70
N THR A 113 -6.15 23.10 9.29
CA THR A 113 -4.84 23.67 8.90
C THR A 113 -3.88 23.75 10.09
N GLU A 114 -4.39 23.83 11.31
CA GLU A 114 -3.58 23.80 12.53
C GLU A 114 -3.30 22.35 12.99
N SER A 115 -4.32 21.49 13.01
CA SER A 115 -4.22 20.15 13.59
C SER A 115 -3.51 19.14 12.68
N LEU A 116 -3.82 19.07 11.39
CA LEU A 116 -3.28 18.05 10.49
C LEU A 116 -1.76 18.15 10.27
N PRO A 117 -1.16 19.34 10.04
CA PRO A 117 0.29 19.47 9.99
C PRO A 117 0.99 19.16 11.32
N ALA A 118 0.33 19.41 12.47
CA ALA A 118 0.82 19.01 13.79
C ALA A 118 0.93 17.49 13.87
N TYR A 119 -0.16 16.84 13.52
CA TYR A 119 -0.26 15.37 13.49
C TYR A 119 0.79 14.72 12.57
N ALA A 120 1.11 15.34 11.45
CA ALA A 120 2.13 14.88 10.50
C ALA A 120 3.58 15.28 10.85
N GLY A 121 3.82 15.95 12.00
CA GLY A 121 5.14 16.44 12.41
C GLY A 121 5.68 17.55 11.49
N LEU A 122 4.80 18.40 10.94
CA LEU A 122 5.16 19.44 9.97
C LEU A 122 5.04 20.88 10.51
N LEU A 123 4.63 21.07 11.76
CA LEU A 123 4.36 22.40 12.34
C LEU A 123 5.50 23.40 12.16
N GLY A 124 6.75 22.99 12.39
CA GLY A 124 7.92 23.86 12.27
C GLY A 124 8.21 24.32 10.83
N HIS A 125 7.48 23.80 9.85
CA HIS A 125 7.71 24.05 8.43
C HIS A 125 6.53 24.71 7.71
N ARG A 126 5.47 25.11 8.42
CA ARG A 126 4.21 25.63 7.85
C ARG A 126 4.41 26.79 6.87
N ARG A 127 5.36 27.69 7.14
CA ARG A 127 5.63 28.87 6.29
C ARG A 127 6.57 28.61 5.13
N LYS A 128 7.21 27.42 5.07
CA LYS A 128 8.05 27.03 3.94
C LYS A 128 7.19 26.76 2.71
N ARG A 129 7.67 27.17 1.54
CA ARG A 129 7.03 26.84 0.28
C ARG A 129 7.17 25.34 -0.01
N VAL A 130 6.20 24.76 -0.70
CA VAL A 130 6.21 23.33 -1.05
C VAL A 130 7.49 22.94 -1.79
N ARG A 131 8.03 23.81 -2.67
CA ARG A 131 9.29 23.54 -3.36
C ARG A 131 10.48 23.33 -2.43
N ASP A 132 10.48 23.97 -1.26
CA ASP A 132 11.57 23.96 -0.28
C ASP A 132 11.44 22.82 0.77
N LEU A 133 10.40 22.00 0.66
CA LEU A 133 10.17 20.82 1.49
C LEU A 133 10.94 19.62 0.95
N SER A 134 11.40 18.73 1.84
CA SER A 134 11.92 17.40 1.43
C SER A 134 10.83 16.55 0.80
N GLY A 135 11.22 15.48 0.08
CA GLY A 135 10.28 14.53 -0.52
C GLY A 135 9.31 13.93 0.51
N GLY A 136 9.83 13.49 1.65
CA GLY A 136 9.01 12.96 2.75
C GLY A 136 8.06 13.99 3.35
N MET A 137 8.49 15.25 3.52
CA MET A 137 7.62 16.33 3.99
C MET A 137 6.51 16.64 2.98
N LYS A 138 6.82 16.66 1.68
CA LYS A 138 5.83 16.83 0.60
C LYS A 138 4.78 15.72 0.66
N ARG A 139 5.19 14.47 0.85
CA ARG A 139 4.28 13.32 0.93
C ARG A 139 3.35 13.43 2.14
N ARG A 140 3.90 13.73 3.32
CA ARG A 140 3.08 13.90 4.53
C ARG A 140 2.11 15.08 4.39
N LEU A 141 2.52 16.16 3.73
CA LEU A 141 1.61 17.26 3.40
C LEU A 141 0.49 16.84 2.43
N MET A 142 0.79 15.98 1.43
CA MET A 142 -0.26 15.41 0.56
C MET A 142 -1.26 14.58 1.35
N ILE A 143 -0.80 13.80 2.33
CA ILE A 143 -1.68 13.04 3.22
C ILE A 143 -2.55 14.02 4.03
N CYS A 144 -1.97 15.03 4.69
CA CYS A 144 -2.73 16.07 5.41
C CYS A 144 -3.79 16.72 4.52
N ARG A 145 -3.41 17.11 3.30
CA ARG A 145 -4.34 17.66 2.31
C ARG A 145 -5.50 16.70 1.99
N GLY A 146 -5.20 15.41 1.85
CA GLY A 146 -6.20 14.38 1.62
C GLY A 146 -7.17 14.19 2.78
N LEU A 147 -6.71 14.41 4.00
CA LEU A 147 -7.50 14.32 5.23
C LEU A 147 -8.38 15.55 5.50
N MET A 148 -8.20 16.66 4.79
CA MET A 148 -9.02 17.87 4.97
C MET A 148 -10.52 17.60 4.87
N VAL A 149 -10.92 16.62 4.08
CA VAL A 149 -12.33 16.34 3.75
C VAL A 149 -12.93 15.18 4.56
N ASP A 150 -12.27 14.73 5.63
CA ASP A 150 -12.65 13.58 6.45
C ASP A 150 -13.04 12.36 5.62
N PRO A 151 -12.12 11.83 4.82
CA PRO A 151 -12.43 10.69 3.97
C PRO A 151 -12.69 9.44 4.83
N GLU A 152 -13.65 8.62 4.43
CA GLU A 152 -13.86 7.28 5.00
C GLU A 152 -12.84 6.28 4.44
N VAL A 153 -12.28 6.58 3.25
CA VAL A 153 -11.32 5.74 2.55
C VAL A 153 -10.14 6.57 2.03
N LEU A 154 -8.94 6.11 2.31
CA LEU A 154 -7.70 6.70 1.79
C LEU A 154 -7.03 5.72 0.82
N LEU A 155 -6.86 6.13 -0.43
CA LEU A 155 -6.17 5.38 -1.47
C LEU A 155 -4.75 5.94 -1.61
N LEU A 156 -3.74 5.10 -1.37
CA LEU A 156 -2.33 5.47 -1.38
C LEU A 156 -1.60 4.72 -2.50
N ASP A 157 -1.15 5.45 -3.52
CA ASP A 157 -0.38 4.86 -4.62
C ASP A 157 1.12 5.07 -4.37
N GLU A 158 1.81 4.00 -3.95
CA GLU A 158 3.23 3.97 -3.62
C GLU A 158 3.69 5.14 -2.73
N PRO A 159 3.11 5.31 -1.50
CA PRO A 159 3.28 6.51 -0.70
C PRO A 159 4.71 6.77 -0.23
N THR A 160 5.57 5.76 -0.15
CA THR A 160 6.95 5.89 0.34
C THR A 160 8.01 5.64 -0.72
N ALA A 161 7.60 5.51 -2.00
CA ALA A 161 8.54 5.30 -3.09
C ALA A 161 9.59 6.43 -3.17
N GLY A 162 10.87 6.04 -3.27
CA GLY A 162 11.99 6.98 -3.37
C GLY A 162 12.34 7.76 -2.10
N MET A 163 11.78 7.37 -0.93
CA MET A 163 12.12 8.01 0.35
C MET A 163 13.34 7.37 1.01
N ASP A 164 14.09 8.20 1.73
CA ASP A 164 15.06 7.72 2.71
C ASP A 164 14.38 6.98 3.88
N ALA A 165 15.15 6.20 4.62
CA ALA A 165 14.63 5.35 5.71
C ALA A 165 13.93 6.16 6.83
N ILE A 166 14.45 7.35 7.15
CA ILE A 166 13.87 8.20 8.22
C ILE A 166 12.52 8.76 7.76
N SER A 167 12.45 9.33 6.56
CA SER A 167 11.22 9.88 5.99
C SER A 167 10.15 8.80 5.81
N ARG A 168 10.55 7.57 5.41
CA ARG A 168 9.67 6.42 5.29
C ARG A 168 9.06 6.04 6.64
N ARG A 169 9.90 5.91 7.67
CA ARG A 169 9.44 5.58 9.03
C ARG A 169 8.44 6.61 9.55
N GLN A 170 8.73 7.90 9.41
CA GLN A 170 7.81 8.97 9.81
C GLN A 170 6.47 8.93 9.05
N THR A 171 6.49 8.52 7.78
CA THR A 171 5.27 8.35 7.01
C THR A 171 4.48 7.14 7.48
N TRP A 172 5.14 6.02 7.80
CA TRP A 172 4.49 4.84 8.39
C TRP A 172 3.85 5.15 9.74
N ASP A 173 4.53 5.91 10.60
CA ASP A 173 3.98 6.30 11.90
C ASP A 173 2.71 7.13 11.74
N LEU A 174 2.70 8.07 10.77
CA LEU A 174 1.50 8.83 10.40
C LEU A 174 0.37 7.90 9.92
N LEU A 175 0.67 6.95 9.04
CA LEU A 175 -0.34 6.04 8.49
C LEU A 175 -0.90 5.07 9.55
N ARG A 176 -0.08 4.60 10.50
CA ARG A 176 -0.56 3.80 11.64
C ARG A 176 -1.56 4.56 12.50
N GLN A 177 -1.26 5.82 12.80
CA GLN A 177 -2.18 6.67 13.57
C GLN A 177 -3.52 6.88 12.83
N LEU A 178 -3.52 6.97 11.49
CA LEU A 178 -4.76 7.09 10.71
C LEU A 178 -5.62 5.83 10.80
N LYS A 179 -5.02 4.66 10.89
CA LYS A 179 -5.73 3.40 11.11
C LYS A 179 -6.50 3.40 12.44
N GLU A 180 -5.92 3.94 13.51
CA GLU A 180 -6.58 4.07 14.81
C GLU A 180 -7.86 4.91 14.74
N ASN A 181 -7.93 5.85 13.78
CA ASN A 181 -9.11 6.67 13.50
C ASN A 181 -10.16 5.97 12.61
N LYS A 182 -10.04 4.66 12.38
CA LYS A 182 -10.97 3.82 11.60
C LYS A 182 -11.13 4.23 10.13
N ILE A 183 -10.16 4.92 9.56
CA ILE A 183 -10.12 5.19 8.13
C ILE A 183 -9.70 3.91 7.42
N SER A 184 -10.49 3.46 6.44
CA SER A 184 -10.10 2.33 5.57
C SER A 184 -8.98 2.79 4.64
N ILE A 185 -7.88 2.04 4.57
CA ILE A 185 -6.72 2.42 3.76
C ILE A 185 -6.43 1.32 2.74
N LEU A 186 -6.38 1.69 1.47
CA LEU A 186 -5.81 0.85 0.42
C LEU A 186 -4.44 1.40 0.04
N LEU A 187 -3.41 0.63 0.32
CA LEU A 187 -2.02 0.91 -0.02
C LEU A 187 -1.60 0.09 -1.24
N THR A 188 -1.04 0.72 -2.26
CA THR A 188 -0.26 -0.01 -3.26
C THR A 188 1.22 0.18 -3.00
N THR A 189 1.98 -0.90 -3.07
CA THR A 189 3.44 -0.85 -2.91
C THR A 189 4.11 -2.05 -3.57
N HIS A 190 5.38 -1.89 -3.87
CA HIS A 190 6.28 -2.99 -4.21
C HIS A 190 7.27 -3.30 -3.08
N TYR A 191 7.21 -2.54 -1.97
CA TYR A 191 8.00 -2.77 -0.77
C TYR A 191 7.25 -3.69 0.19
N MET A 192 7.70 -4.93 0.31
CA MET A 192 7.04 -5.95 1.13
C MET A 192 7.13 -5.61 2.63
N GLU A 193 8.24 -5.00 3.07
CA GLU A 193 8.41 -4.52 4.44
C GLU A 193 7.32 -3.50 4.83
N GLU A 194 6.97 -2.57 3.93
CA GLU A 194 5.92 -1.58 4.17
C GLU A 194 4.57 -2.26 4.44
N ALA A 195 4.23 -3.23 3.60
CA ALA A 195 2.98 -3.97 3.73
C ALA A 195 2.95 -4.85 4.98
N GLU A 196 4.05 -5.51 5.32
CA GLU A 196 4.18 -6.32 6.53
C GLU A 196 4.01 -5.48 7.81
N GLN A 197 4.52 -4.23 7.79
CA GLN A 197 4.46 -3.33 8.94
C GLN A 197 3.12 -2.62 9.12
N LEU A 198 2.34 -2.41 8.05
CA LEU A 198 1.17 -1.55 8.06
C LEU A 198 -0.15 -2.29 7.83
N CYS A 199 -0.15 -3.33 6.98
CA CYS A 199 -1.39 -3.90 6.48
C CYS A 199 -1.94 -5.00 7.39
N ASP A 200 -3.27 -5.03 7.56
CA ASP A 200 -3.99 -6.14 8.19
C ASP A 200 -4.05 -7.35 7.25
N ARG A 201 -4.31 -7.08 5.98
CA ARG A 201 -4.33 -8.07 4.90
C ARG A 201 -3.64 -7.52 3.67
N VAL A 202 -3.10 -8.44 2.89
CA VAL A 202 -2.43 -8.11 1.63
C VAL A 202 -2.97 -8.98 0.50
N ALA A 203 -2.94 -8.44 -0.72
CA ALA A 203 -3.22 -9.17 -1.94
C ALA A 203 -2.03 -9.02 -2.90
N PHE A 204 -1.46 -10.14 -3.33
CA PHE A 204 -0.43 -10.16 -4.36
C PHE A 204 -1.07 -10.18 -5.73
N ILE A 205 -0.68 -9.24 -6.59
CA ILE A 205 -1.12 -9.19 -7.99
C ILE A 205 0.05 -9.34 -8.95
N ARG A 206 -0.18 -10.12 -10.01
CA ARG A 206 0.76 -10.32 -11.10
C ARG A 206 -0.01 -10.34 -12.43
N ASN A 207 0.50 -9.63 -13.43
CA ASN A 207 -0.13 -9.54 -14.76
C ASN A 207 -1.64 -9.20 -14.69
N GLY A 208 -2.00 -8.27 -13.80
CA GLY A 208 -3.38 -7.83 -13.61
C GLY A 208 -4.29 -8.77 -12.81
N SER A 209 -3.83 -9.96 -12.42
CA SER A 209 -4.63 -10.97 -11.73
C SER A 209 -4.22 -11.11 -10.26
N LEU A 210 -5.19 -11.46 -9.40
CA LEU A 210 -4.96 -11.81 -8.01
C LEU A 210 -4.30 -13.19 -7.94
N GLU A 211 -3.15 -13.28 -7.29
CA GLU A 211 -2.41 -14.54 -7.10
C GLU A 211 -2.69 -15.15 -5.72
N ARG A 212 -2.54 -14.37 -4.67
CA ARG A 212 -2.74 -14.79 -3.29
C ARG A 212 -3.18 -13.61 -2.42
N MET A 213 -3.95 -13.89 -1.38
CA MET A 213 -4.39 -12.88 -0.42
C MET A 213 -4.47 -13.50 0.98
N GLY A 214 -4.08 -12.73 2.00
CA GLY A 214 -4.14 -13.18 3.39
C GLY A 214 -3.58 -12.16 4.38
N VAL A 215 -3.54 -12.54 5.65
CA VAL A 215 -2.86 -11.81 6.71
C VAL A 215 -1.35 -12.02 6.55
N PRO A 216 -0.50 -10.98 6.59
CA PRO A 216 0.94 -11.12 6.39
C PRO A 216 1.59 -12.21 7.25
N SER A 217 1.27 -12.25 8.56
CA SER A 217 1.82 -13.25 9.49
C SER A 217 1.39 -14.69 9.19
N GLU A 218 0.18 -14.90 8.66
CA GLU A 218 -0.31 -16.21 8.22
C GLU A 218 0.40 -16.65 6.95
N LEU A 219 0.52 -15.76 5.97
CA LEU A 219 1.22 -16.03 4.72
C LEU A 219 2.70 -16.40 4.95
N ILE A 220 3.36 -15.73 5.91
CA ILE A 220 4.72 -16.04 6.34
C ILE A 220 4.77 -17.40 7.04
N ALA A 221 3.82 -17.67 7.95
CA ALA A 221 3.77 -18.93 8.69
C ALA A 221 3.53 -20.14 7.77
N ASP A 222 2.72 -19.97 6.72
CA ASP A 222 2.46 -21.00 5.71
C ASP A 222 3.73 -21.38 4.94
N LEU A 223 4.60 -20.42 4.62
CA LEU A 223 5.88 -20.68 3.96
C LEU A 223 6.88 -21.34 4.91
N GLY A 224 6.85 -20.96 6.19
CA GLY A 224 7.79 -21.36 7.22
C GLY A 224 8.33 -20.13 7.97
N ARG A 225 8.46 -20.22 9.29
CA ARG A 225 8.85 -19.08 10.14
C ARG A 225 10.33 -18.73 10.09
N TYR A 226 11.16 -19.67 9.63
CA TYR A 226 12.62 -19.54 9.61
C TYR A 226 13.15 -19.80 8.22
N ALA A 227 14.08 -18.97 7.78
CA ALA A 227 14.78 -19.12 6.54
C ALA A 227 16.26 -19.35 6.79
N VAL A 228 16.86 -20.27 6.05
CA VAL A 228 18.30 -20.43 5.98
C VAL A 228 18.74 -20.02 4.58
N ASP A 229 19.50 -18.95 4.51
CA ASP A 229 20.11 -18.47 3.26
C ASP A 229 21.46 -19.16 3.11
N ASP A 230 21.64 -19.89 2.03
CA ASP A 230 22.87 -20.61 1.69
C ASP A 230 23.36 -20.16 0.30
N PHE A 231 24.66 -20.17 0.09
CA PHE A 231 25.25 -19.83 -1.21
C PHE A 231 25.64 -21.12 -1.95
N ASP A 232 24.95 -21.43 -3.05
CA ASP A 232 25.19 -22.64 -3.83
C ASP A 232 26.41 -22.56 -4.76
N GLY A 233 27.12 -21.43 -4.77
CA GLY A 233 28.27 -21.14 -5.63
C GLY A 233 28.00 -20.13 -6.71
N GLU A 234 26.72 -19.87 -7.04
CA GLU A 234 26.27 -18.89 -8.06
C GLU A 234 25.33 -17.84 -7.46
N ARG A 235 24.45 -18.26 -6.54
CA ARG A 235 23.38 -17.42 -5.97
C ARG A 235 23.07 -17.81 -4.54
N ILE A 236 22.40 -16.90 -3.84
CA ILE A 236 21.82 -17.19 -2.54
C ILE A 236 20.50 -17.97 -2.77
N VAL A 237 20.38 -19.11 -2.10
CA VAL A 237 19.18 -19.95 -2.08
C VAL A 237 18.61 -19.97 -0.68
N SER A 238 17.36 -19.53 -0.51
CA SER A 238 16.67 -19.55 0.77
C SER A 238 15.85 -20.84 0.90
N ARG A 239 15.98 -21.51 2.05
CA ARG A 239 15.16 -22.66 2.42
C ARG A 239 14.35 -22.33 3.66
N TYR A 240 13.08 -22.75 3.68
CA TYR A 240 12.12 -22.33 4.70
C TYR A 240 11.77 -23.49 5.63
N PHE A 241 11.62 -23.18 6.92
CA PHE A 241 11.39 -24.16 7.97
C PHE A 241 10.31 -23.65 8.94
N HIS A 242 9.42 -24.53 9.36
CA HIS A 242 8.41 -24.20 10.37
C HIS A 242 9.00 -24.17 11.79
N MET A 243 10.00 -25.02 12.07
CA MET A 243 10.61 -25.12 13.38
C MET A 243 12.08 -24.68 13.36
N ARG A 244 12.48 -23.89 14.36
CA ARG A 244 13.85 -23.39 14.49
C ARG A 244 14.89 -24.50 14.59
N LYS A 245 14.53 -25.62 15.25
CA LYS A 245 15.44 -26.79 15.39
C LYS A 245 15.85 -27.36 14.02
N ASP A 246 14.90 -27.43 13.09
CA ASP A 246 15.12 -28.02 11.77
C ASP A 246 15.99 -27.08 10.91
N ALA A 247 15.73 -25.77 11.01
CA ALA A 247 16.54 -24.74 10.39
C ALA A 247 17.98 -24.75 10.91
N LEU A 248 18.19 -24.91 12.23
CA LEU A 248 19.52 -25.05 12.83
C LEU A 248 20.23 -26.34 12.39
N ALA A 249 19.51 -27.46 12.36
CA ALA A 249 20.06 -28.73 11.89
C ALA A 249 20.46 -28.67 10.41
N PHE A 250 19.72 -27.92 9.60
CA PHE A 250 20.10 -27.67 8.21
C PHE A 250 21.33 -26.75 8.12
N LEU A 251 21.35 -25.65 8.87
CA LEU A 251 22.45 -24.69 8.91
C LEU A 251 23.81 -25.35 9.20
N THR A 252 23.86 -26.37 10.10
CA THR A 252 25.08 -27.11 10.42
C THR A 252 25.65 -27.94 9.25
N ARG A 253 24.86 -28.16 8.21
CA ARG A 253 25.26 -28.88 6.99
C ARG A 253 25.67 -27.96 5.85
N CYS A 254 25.35 -26.65 5.98
CA CYS A 254 25.71 -25.67 4.98
C CYS A 254 27.19 -25.30 5.07
N LYS A 255 27.72 -24.70 3.99
CA LYS A 255 29.06 -24.14 3.95
C LYS A 255 29.17 -22.87 4.80
N ASP A 256 30.40 -22.45 5.09
CA ASP A 256 30.66 -21.16 5.75
C ASP A 256 30.00 -20.02 4.98
N GLY A 257 29.28 -19.17 5.70
CA GLY A 257 28.55 -18.03 5.14
C GLY A 257 27.03 -18.19 5.09
N ALA A 258 26.48 -19.38 5.37
CA ALA A 258 25.04 -19.55 5.50
C ALA A 258 24.50 -18.81 6.74
N ALA A 259 23.30 -18.24 6.62
CA ALA A 259 22.67 -17.45 7.67
C ALA A 259 21.25 -17.90 7.98
N LEU A 260 20.93 -18.04 9.29
CA LEU A 260 19.58 -18.25 9.77
C LEU A 260 18.92 -16.91 10.09
N ARG A 261 17.75 -16.68 9.56
CA ARG A 261 16.92 -15.51 9.85
C ARG A 261 15.42 -15.88 9.99
N ASN A 262 14.61 -14.94 10.42
CA ASN A 262 13.17 -15.06 10.30
C ASN A 262 12.73 -14.86 8.84
N THR A 263 11.72 -15.60 8.43
CA THR A 263 11.05 -15.41 7.14
C THR A 263 10.23 -14.11 7.18
N ASN A 264 10.12 -13.42 6.07
CA ASN A 264 9.37 -12.19 5.92
C ASN A 264 8.41 -12.25 4.71
N LEU A 265 7.64 -11.19 4.50
CA LEU A 265 6.67 -11.14 3.41
C LEU A 265 7.34 -11.10 2.02
N GLU A 266 8.58 -10.61 1.93
CA GLU A 266 9.36 -10.63 0.69
C GLU A 266 9.71 -12.06 0.27
N ASP A 267 10.02 -12.93 1.22
CA ASP A 267 10.23 -14.37 0.97
C ASP A 267 8.98 -15.02 0.37
N VAL A 268 7.80 -14.72 0.94
CA VAL A 268 6.52 -15.22 0.42
C VAL A 268 6.31 -14.77 -1.02
N PHE A 269 6.62 -13.50 -1.31
CA PHE A 269 6.48 -12.94 -2.65
C PHE A 269 7.46 -13.60 -3.65
N ILE A 270 8.76 -13.68 -3.29
CA ILE A 270 9.79 -14.27 -4.15
C ILE A 270 9.51 -15.74 -4.40
N HIS A 271 9.18 -16.51 -3.35
CA HIS A 271 8.84 -17.92 -3.48
C HIS A 271 7.63 -18.13 -4.40
N GLY A 272 6.54 -17.38 -4.19
CA GLY A 272 5.36 -17.45 -5.03
C GLY A 272 5.61 -16.98 -6.47
N TYR A 273 6.49 -16.01 -6.66
CA TYR A 273 6.87 -15.54 -8.00
C TYR A 273 7.66 -16.59 -8.79
N CYS A 274 8.59 -17.30 -8.14
CA CYS A 274 9.45 -18.30 -8.76
C CYS A 274 8.75 -19.67 -8.97
N HIS A 275 7.88 -20.07 -8.04
CA HIS A 275 7.29 -21.42 -8.01
C HIS A 275 5.77 -21.43 -8.25
N GLY A 276 5.14 -20.27 -8.37
CA GLY A 276 3.68 -20.10 -8.42
C GLY A 276 3.04 -20.12 -7.02
N PHE A 277 2.03 -19.28 -6.79
CA PHE A 277 1.32 -19.22 -5.50
C PHE A 277 0.36 -20.43 -5.30
N MET A 278 0.12 -21.23 -6.34
CA MET A 278 -0.69 -22.44 -6.30
C MET A 278 0.10 -23.73 -6.64
N GLY A 279 1.43 -23.62 -6.78
CA GLY A 279 2.30 -24.77 -7.02
C GLY A 279 2.45 -25.60 -5.75
N GLU A 280 2.32 -26.92 -5.90
CA GLU A 280 2.50 -27.96 -4.91
C GLU A 280 3.64 -27.66 -3.93
N MET A 281 3.41 -27.97 -2.65
CA MET A 281 4.45 -27.96 -1.61
C MET A 281 5.47 -29.09 -1.85
N ASP A 282 6.04 -29.13 -3.05
CA ASP A 282 7.13 -30.02 -3.40
C ASP A 282 8.45 -29.39 -2.93
N GLY A 283 8.81 -29.68 -1.71
CA GLY A 283 10.08 -29.23 -1.16
C GLY A 283 10.20 -29.28 0.36
N ILE A 284 9.16 -29.72 1.07
CA ILE A 284 9.29 -30.07 2.49
C ILE A 284 9.81 -31.51 2.54
N GLN A 285 11.13 -31.68 2.41
CA GLN A 285 11.75 -32.95 2.81
C GLN A 285 11.69 -33.03 4.33
N THR A 286 10.89 -33.98 4.81
CA THR A 286 10.86 -34.49 6.20
C THR A 286 12.22 -34.94 6.69
#